data_86ba6e18691b7bfe6d28b3a3f6a5c7b9
#
_entry.id   86ba6e18691b7bfe6d28b3a3f6a5c7b9
#
_cell.length_a   1.000
_cell.length_b   1.000
_cell.length_c   1.000
_cell.angle_alpha   90.00
_cell.angle_beta   90.00
_cell.angle_gamma   90.00
#
_symmetry.space_group_name_H-M   'P 1'
#
loop_
_entity.id
_entity.type
_entity.pdbx_description
1 polymer ?
#
loop_
_entity_poly.entity_id
_entity_poly.type
_entity_poly.pdbx_seq_one_letter_code
_entity_poly.pdbx_strand_id
1 'polypeptide(L)'
;MITPSVVLFVTAAIVPLVRGTAQKSVLVVGCLAALVSWKLLDFNSQWNVHIGEYTLVLLRVDPLSLVFALIFTLITFVGIVYALHNDHGLEHASTLVYAGASVGVVFAGDWVSLFVFWELMAVSSLFVVWHGGTERAARAGYRYILVHIFGGSLLFAGILMHLAGGGGREVTALIRSGSGDLAFWLILLGVAVNAAIPPLHAWLTDSYPEASVTGSVFLSAFTTKTAVYVLIRVFPGTEVLVYVGVTMAIYGVVLAVIENDIRRLLAYHILSQVGYMVAGVGLGTPLSLDGAAAHAYSHIVYKSLLFMGTGAVLYATGLRKLTDLGGIASRMKLVVLLYMVGAFSISGVPLFNGFISKSMIVSAAVALDRPGVELLLNLAGIGTFLHTGLKLPYFTFFGPDKGIEVRPLPMNMLVAMGVGALLCIIYGIFPSLLYNLLPYGAQYQPYTLDHVLSGTELLIGTGLAFWLLRDKLAGKPTISLDTDWFYRRPLAAVTARVIDGVRALGEVASTLRATLVDELWTFTQQPTSALDVGQDPHSEDYDPYRFHHPIGATVFWVAVYFVVVAVITLYN
;
A
#
# COMPACT_ATOMS: atom_id res chain seq x y z
N MET A 1 -16.35 3.62 23.94
CA MET A 1 -16.44 2.27 23.37
C MET A 1 -15.03 1.73 23.17
N ILE A 2 -14.73 0.50 23.61
CA ILE A 2 -13.41 -0.11 23.46
C ILE A 2 -13.39 -0.83 22.13
N THR A 3 -12.77 -0.22 21.11
CA THR A 3 -12.62 -0.81 19.78
C THR A 3 -11.22 -1.39 19.61
N PRO A 4 -11.01 -2.38 18.74
CA PRO A 4 -9.68 -2.93 18.47
C PRO A 4 -8.66 -1.85 18.08
N SER A 5 -9.04 -0.84 17.28
CA SER A 5 -8.16 0.28 16.90
C SER A 5 -7.71 1.10 18.11
N VAL A 6 -8.64 1.45 19.02
CA VAL A 6 -8.32 2.20 20.24
C VAL A 6 -7.35 1.42 21.13
N VAL A 7 -7.58 0.12 21.31
CA VAL A 7 -6.68 -0.74 22.10
C VAL A 7 -5.27 -0.74 21.51
N LEU A 8 -5.14 -0.86 20.17
CA LEU A 8 -3.84 -0.82 19.50
C LEU A 8 -3.16 0.54 19.63
N PHE A 9 -3.88 1.67 19.51
CA PHE A 9 -3.32 3.00 19.68
C PHE A 9 -2.86 3.25 21.13
N VAL A 10 -3.65 2.83 22.12
CA VAL A 10 -3.26 2.93 23.54
C VAL A 10 -2.01 2.09 23.82
N THR A 11 -1.97 0.86 23.29
CA THR A 11 -0.79 -0.01 23.41
C THR A 11 0.43 0.64 22.76
N ALA A 12 0.28 1.21 21.56
CA ALA A 12 1.33 1.93 20.85
C ALA A 12 1.90 3.11 21.65
N ALA A 13 1.05 3.84 22.36
CA ALA A 13 1.46 4.97 23.20
C ALA A 13 2.24 4.54 24.44
N ILE A 14 1.89 3.38 25.02
CA ILE A 14 2.53 2.86 26.24
C ILE A 14 3.88 2.19 25.95
N VAL A 15 3.99 1.44 24.84
CA VAL A 15 5.15 0.59 24.52
C VAL A 15 6.50 1.32 24.56
N PRO A 16 6.67 2.56 24.03
CA PRO A 16 7.94 3.28 24.09
C PRO A 16 8.34 3.73 25.50
N LEU A 17 7.39 3.80 26.44
CA LEU A 17 7.59 4.26 27.81
C LEU A 17 8.10 3.16 28.73
N VAL A 18 8.01 1.91 28.31
CA VAL A 18 8.41 0.72 29.09
C VAL A 18 9.52 -0.05 28.38
N ARG A 19 10.30 -0.84 29.13
CA ARG A 19 11.43 -1.60 28.59
C ARG A 19 11.45 -3.05 29.12
N GLY A 20 12.20 -3.91 28.44
CA GLY A 20 12.45 -5.29 28.86
C GLY A 20 11.17 -6.12 28.96
N THR A 21 11.01 -6.87 30.04
CA THR A 21 9.85 -7.76 30.24
C THR A 21 8.53 -7.00 30.28
N ALA A 22 8.50 -5.80 30.89
CA ALA A 22 7.28 -4.98 30.94
C ALA A 22 6.82 -4.58 29.52
N GLN A 23 7.74 -4.22 28.64
CA GLN A 23 7.42 -3.90 27.24
C GLN A 23 6.83 -5.12 26.52
N LYS A 24 7.44 -6.30 26.68
CA LYS A 24 6.94 -7.55 26.07
C LYS A 24 5.55 -7.92 26.60
N SER A 25 5.32 -7.74 27.90
CA SER A 25 3.99 -7.97 28.50
C SER A 25 2.94 -7.02 27.96
N VAL A 26 3.24 -5.70 27.85
CA VAL A 26 2.32 -4.71 27.27
C VAL A 26 2.00 -5.04 25.83
N LEU A 27 2.98 -5.43 25.02
CA LEU A 27 2.77 -5.84 23.63
C LEU A 27 1.82 -7.05 23.52
N VAL A 28 2.10 -8.12 24.26
CA VAL A 28 1.30 -9.36 24.22
C VAL A 28 -0.11 -9.12 24.73
N VAL A 29 -0.25 -8.50 25.90
CA VAL A 29 -1.56 -8.23 26.52
C VAL A 29 -2.39 -7.26 25.67
N GLY A 30 -1.78 -6.19 25.18
CA GLY A 30 -2.47 -5.19 24.34
C GLY A 30 -2.95 -5.78 23.01
N CYS A 31 -2.11 -6.55 22.32
CA CYS A 31 -2.52 -7.19 21.06
C CYS A 31 -3.56 -8.31 21.28
N LEU A 32 -3.45 -9.07 22.39
CA LEU A 32 -4.46 -10.05 22.75
C LEU A 32 -5.80 -9.38 23.12
N ALA A 33 -5.76 -8.27 23.85
CA ALA A 33 -6.95 -7.48 24.16
C ALA A 33 -7.61 -6.93 22.88
N ALA A 34 -6.81 -6.43 21.93
CA ALA A 34 -7.32 -5.99 20.63
C ALA A 34 -7.95 -7.16 19.84
N LEU A 35 -7.31 -8.34 19.85
CA LEU A 35 -7.83 -9.55 19.20
C LEU A 35 -9.15 -10.03 19.83
N VAL A 36 -9.34 -9.88 21.13
CA VAL A 36 -10.56 -10.33 21.81
C VAL A 36 -11.66 -9.26 21.76
N SER A 37 -11.31 -7.98 21.66
CA SER A 37 -12.26 -6.86 21.74
C SER A 37 -13.32 -6.85 20.64
N TRP A 38 -13.11 -7.52 19.49
CA TRP A 38 -14.14 -7.64 18.45
C TRP A 38 -15.39 -8.38 18.94
N LYS A 39 -15.26 -9.29 19.93
CA LYS A 39 -16.40 -9.98 20.54
C LYS A 39 -17.31 -9.08 21.37
N LEU A 40 -16.81 -7.88 21.71
CA LEU A 40 -17.56 -6.85 22.45
C LEU A 40 -18.32 -5.91 21.51
N LEU A 41 -18.20 -6.12 20.19
CA LEU A 41 -18.84 -5.32 19.16
C LEU A 41 -20.12 -6.02 18.68
N ASP A 42 -21.25 -5.40 18.88
CA ASP A 42 -22.53 -5.88 18.34
C ASP A 42 -22.67 -5.47 16.87
N PHE A 43 -23.33 -6.32 16.08
CA PHE A 43 -23.66 -6.00 14.69
C PHE A 43 -24.49 -4.70 14.64
N ASN A 44 -24.20 -3.89 13.60
CA ASN A 44 -24.82 -2.59 13.36
C ASN A 44 -24.51 -1.52 14.44
N SER A 45 -23.61 -1.81 15.40
CA SER A 45 -23.18 -0.76 16.33
C SER A 45 -22.37 0.32 15.60
N GLN A 46 -22.59 1.57 16.00
CA GLN A 46 -21.88 2.74 15.47
C GLN A 46 -21.30 3.59 16.61
N TRP A 47 -20.15 4.17 16.34
CA TRP A 47 -19.56 5.18 17.22
C TRP A 47 -19.42 6.50 16.44
N ASN A 48 -20.26 7.44 16.82
CA ASN A 48 -20.35 8.76 16.20
C ASN A 48 -19.64 9.79 17.08
N VAL A 49 -18.86 10.66 16.42
CA VAL A 49 -18.20 11.81 17.05
C VAL A 49 -18.66 13.07 16.35
N HIS A 50 -19.14 14.04 17.11
CA HIS A 50 -19.60 15.33 16.59
C HIS A 50 -18.45 16.34 16.65
N ILE A 51 -18.13 16.97 15.51
CA ILE A 51 -17.15 18.05 15.38
C ILE A 51 -17.85 19.22 14.70
N GLY A 52 -18.32 20.19 15.49
CA GLY A 52 -19.18 21.25 15.00
C GLY A 52 -20.49 20.68 14.44
N GLU A 53 -20.79 21.00 13.19
CA GLU A 53 -21.99 20.50 12.48
C GLU A 53 -21.76 19.14 11.81
N TYR A 54 -20.55 18.59 11.85
CA TYR A 54 -20.21 17.33 11.23
C TYR A 54 -20.30 16.16 12.20
N THR A 55 -20.94 15.08 11.77
CA THR A 55 -20.94 13.82 12.48
C THR A 55 -20.02 12.85 11.75
N LEU A 56 -18.93 12.48 12.41
CA LEU A 56 -18.00 11.45 11.93
C LEU A 56 -18.41 10.09 12.49
N VAL A 57 -18.46 9.07 11.64
CA VAL A 57 -18.76 7.69 12.01
C VAL A 57 -17.45 6.91 12.08
N LEU A 58 -16.78 6.98 13.24
CA LEU A 58 -15.46 6.35 13.46
C LEU A 58 -15.54 4.83 13.50
N LEU A 59 -16.71 4.28 13.82
CA LEU A 59 -16.95 2.84 13.85
C LEU A 59 -18.31 2.54 13.24
N ARG A 60 -18.35 1.61 12.28
CA ARG A 60 -19.54 0.93 11.80
C ARG A 60 -19.22 -0.56 11.70
N VAL A 61 -19.97 -1.37 12.44
CA VAL A 61 -19.78 -2.83 12.53
C VAL A 61 -20.74 -3.54 11.58
N ASP A 62 -20.18 -4.22 10.61
CA ASP A 62 -20.93 -5.08 9.68
C ASP A 62 -20.11 -6.36 9.36
N PRO A 63 -20.69 -7.38 8.70
CA PRO A 63 -19.99 -8.65 8.45
C PRO A 63 -18.65 -8.47 7.70
N LEU A 64 -18.58 -7.59 6.71
CA LEU A 64 -17.34 -7.35 5.96
C LEU A 64 -16.26 -6.71 6.85
N SER A 65 -16.62 -5.69 7.64
CA SER A 65 -15.69 -5.05 8.56
C SER A 65 -15.16 -6.01 9.62
N LEU A 66 -16.00 -6.92 10.14
CA LEU A 66 -15.59 -7.90 11.15
C LEU A 66 -14.59 -8.93 10.61
N VAL A 67 -14.77 -9.45 9.39
CA VAL A 67 -13.82 -10.39 8.77
C VAL A 67 -12.43 -9.78 8.67
N PHE A 68 -12.33 -8.52 8.18
CA PHE A 68 -11.05 -7.84 8.04
C PHE A 68 -10.47 -7.39 9.39
N ALA A 69 -11.29 -6.92 10.32
CA ALA A 69 -10.81 -6.56 11.66
C ALA A 69 -10.28 -7.77 12.41
N LEU A 70 -10.95 -8.93 12.31
CA LEU A 70 -10.49 -10.18 12.92
C LEU A 70 -9.12 -10.59 12.39
N ILE A 71 -8.94 -10.65 11.08
CA ILE A 71 -7.65 -11.07 10.52
C ILE A 71 -6.55 -10.04 10.78
N PHE A 72 -6.85 -8.73 10.77
CA PHE A 72 -5.87 -7.69 11.07
C PHE A 72 -5.40 -7.75 12.53
N THR A 73 -6.29 -7.94 13.47
CA THR A 73 -5.92 -8.10 14.89
C THR A 73 -5.21 -9.42 15.17
N LEU A 74 -5.64 -10.52 14.53
CA LEU A 74 -5.02 -11.83 14.63
C LEU A 74 -3.55 -11.78 14.14
N ILE A 75 -3.33 -11.21 12.94
CA ILE A 75 -1.98 -11.13 12.39
C ILE A 75 -1.10 -10.12 13.15
N THR A 76 -1.71 -9.07 13.72
CA THR A 76 -0.98 -8.16 14.62
C THR A 76 -0.45 -8.92 15.83
N PHE A 77 -1.28 -9.73 16.46
CA PHE A 77 -0.85 -10.56 17.59
C PHE A 77 0.28 -11.52 17.20
N VAL A 78 0.09 -12.30 16.12
CA VAL A 78 1.11 -13.26 15.64
C VAL A 78 2.41 -12.56 15.25
N GLY A 79 2.31 -11.40 14.55
CA GLY A 79 3.46 -10.58 14.15
C GLY A 79 4.21 -10.00 15.35
N ILE A 80 3.50 -9.56 16.39
CA ILE A 80 4.14 -9.09 17.63
C ILE A 80 4.83 -10.24 18.36
N VAL A 81 4.23 -11.44 18.42
CA VAL A 81 4.92 -12.63 18.95
C VAL A 81 6.21 -12.89 18.17
N TYR A 82 6.19 -12.81 16.85
CA TYR A 82 7.39 -12.93 16.01
C TYR A 82 8.45 -11.86 16.34
N ALA A 83 8.04 -10.66 16.71
CA ALA A 83 8.90 -9.51 16.96
C ALA A 83 9.39 -9.35 18.41
N LEU A 84 8.99 -10.22 19.37
CA LEU A 84 9.32 -10.08 20.81
C LEU A 84 10.82 -10.12 21.15
N HIS A 85 11.69 -10.56 20.23
CA HIS A 85 13.14 -10.50 20.41
C HIS A 85 13.73 -9.12 20.11
N ASN A 86 12.95 -8.23 19.49
CA ASN A 86 13.32 -6.86 19.19
C ASN A 86 12.90 -5.96 20.35
N ASP A 87 13.85 -5.19 20.91
CA ASP A 87 13.60 -4.27 22.04
C ASP A 87 13.38 -2.81 21.58
N HIS A 88 13.23 -2.54 20.27
CA HIS A 88 13.01 -1.20 19.71
C HIS A 88 11.56 -0.74 19.89
N GLY A 89 11.28 -0.03 20.98
CA GLY A 89 9.92 0.43 21.32
C GLY A 89 9.23 1.28 20.24
N LEU A 90 9.98 2.12 19.51
CA LEU A 90 9.43 2.94 18.44
C LEU A 90 9.04 2.13 17.21
N GLU A 91 9.74 1.05 16.89
CA GLU A 91 9.34 0.13 15.82
C GLU A 91 8.02 -0.56 16.16
N HIS A 92 7.89 -1.05 17.38
CA HIS A 92 6.64 -1.63 17.85
C HIS A 92 5.49 -0.62 17.86
N ALA A 93 5.73 0.62 18.33
CA ALA A 93 4.72 1.67 18.34
C ALA A 93 4.25 2.02 16.92
N SER A 94 5.18 2.24 15.98
CA SER A 94 4.85 2.51 14.58
C SER A 94 4.03 1.38 13.96
N THR A 95 4.39 0.13 14.26
CA THR A 95 3.68 -1.07 13.79
C THR A 95 2.27 -1.15 14.36
N LEU A 96 2.09 -0.85 15.64
CA LEU A 96 0.78 -0.86 16.30
C LEU A 96 -0.12 0.28 15.82
N VAL A 97 0.44 1.47 15.57
CA VAL A 97 -0.30 2.58 14.94
C VAL A 97 -0.73 2.20 13.53
N TYR A 98 0.15 1.56 12.77
CA TYR A 98 -0.16 1.08 11.42
C TYR A 98 -1.29 0.05 11.43
N ALA A 99 -1.24 -0.95 12.32
CA ALA A 99 -2.30 -1.93 12.50
C ALA A 99 -3.61 -1.28 12.96
N GLY A 100 -3.55 -0.38 13.96
CA GLY A 100 -4.70 0.36 14.48
C GLY A 100 -5.38 1.24 13.42
N ALA A 101 -4.58 1.93 12.60
CA ALA A 101 -5.08 2.72 11.48
C ALA A 101 -5.76 1.85 10.41
N SER A 102 -5.16 0.68 10.08
CA SER A 102 -5.75 -0.27 9.13
C SER A 102 -7.09 -0.80 9.62
N VAL A 103 -7.22 -1.14 10.91
CA VAL A 103 -8.48 -1.51 11.54
C VAL A 103 -9.45 -0.32 11.57
N GLY A 104 -8.94 0.90 11.74
CA GLY A 104 -9.73 2.13 11.68
C GLY A 104 -10.38 2.34 10.31
N VAL A 105 -9.64 2.14 9.21
CA VAL A 105 -10.21 2.19 7.84
C VAL A 105 -11.34 1.18 7.67
N VAL A 106 -11.14 -0.04 8.16
CA VAL A 106 -12.13 -1.12 8.04
C VAL A 106 -13.43 -0.81 8.76
N PHE A 107 -13.36 -0.13 9.89
CA PHE A 107 -14.54 0.28 10.66
C PHE A 107 -15.09 1.65 10.29
N ALA A 108 -14.39 2.46 9.51
CA ALA A 108 -14.85 3.79 9.12
C ALA A 108 -16.21 3.73 8.40
N GLY A 109 -17.20 4.44 8.95
CA GLY A 109 -18.56 4.47 8.39
C GLY A 109 -18.78 5.61 7.40
N ASP A 110 -17.92 6.64 7.42
CA ASP A 110 -17.98 7.80 6.53
C ASP A 110 -16.66 8.04 5.81
N TRP A 111 -16.73 8.80 4.70
CA TRP A 111 -15.57 9.07 3.84
C TRP A 111 -14.44 9.84 4.51
N VAL A 112 -14.76 10.75 5.43
CA VAL A 112 -13.76 11.58 6.13
C VAL A 112 -13.00 10.73 7.13
N SER A 113 -13.70 9.93 7.94
CA SER A 113 -13.11 8.97 8.87
C SER A 113 -12.23 7.96 8.15
N LEU A 114 -12.70 7.43 7.01
CA LEU A 114 -11.92 6.53 6.17
C LEU A 114 -10.62 7.20 5.71
N PHE A 115 -10.68 8.42 5.21
CA PHE A 115 -9.52 9.15 4.73
C PHE A 115 -8.51 9.43 5.83
N VAL A 116 -8.95 9.87 7.01
CA VAL A 116 -8.06 10.13 8.16
C VAL A 116 -7.29 8.86 8.56
N PHE A 117 -7.96 7.72 8.70
CA PHE A 117 -7.28 6.47 9.02
C PHE A 117 -6.40 5.97 7.87
N TRP A 118 -6.78 6.25 6.62
CA TRP A 118 -5.97 5.90 5.43
C TRP A 118 -4.64 6.65 5.41
N GLU A 119 -4.64 7.95 5.69
CA GLU A 119 -3.41 8.74 5.76
C GLU A 119 -2.55 8.36 6.98
N LEU A 120 -3.20 8.11 8.13
CA LEU A 120 -2.48 7.64 9.32
C LEU A 120 -1.80 6.28 9.07
N MET A 121 -2.45 5.39 8.31
CA MET A 121 -1.89 4.12 7.86
C MET A 121 -0.66 4.35 6.96
N ALA A 122 -0.71 5.27 6.02
CA ALA A 122 0.40 5.59 5.12
C ALA A 122 1.61 6.15 5.88
N VAL A 123 1.39 7.10 6.79
CA VAL A 123 2.46 7.72 7.59
C VAL A 123 3.09 6.71 8.55
N SER A 124 2.29 5.93 9.26
CA SER A 124 2.80 4.95 10.23
C SER A 124 3.58 3.81 9.56
N SER A 125 3.13 3.34 8.39
CA SER A 125 3.85 2.33 7.61
C SER A 125 5.19 2.82 7.04
N LEU A 126 5.33 4.11 6.74
CA LEU A 126 6.61 4.71 6.39
C LEU A 126 7.68 4.47 7.49
N PHE A 127 7.31 4.72 8.74
CA PHE A 127 8.21 4.47 9.87
C PHE A 127 8.57 2.98 9.98
N VAL A 128 7.64 2.06 9.69
CA VAL A 128 7.93 0.62 9.65
C VAL A 128 8.97 0.29 8.58
N VAL A 129 8.93 0.95 7.41
CA VAL A 129 9.96 0.81 6.36
C VAL A 129 11.30 1.35 6.85
N TRP A 130 11.33 2.54 7.46
CA TRP A 130 12.56 3.19 7.91
C TRP A 130 13.26 2.46 9.04
N HIS A 131 12.55 1.67 9.85
CA HIS A 131 13.16 0.78 10.85
C HIS A 131 14.01 -0.35 10.23
N GLY A 132 14.02 -0.53 8.91
CA GLY A 132 15.03 -1.31 8.21
C GLY A 132 16.48 -0.81 8.43
N GLY A 133 16.67 0.44 8.84
CA GLY A 133 17.93 1.01 9.34
C GLY A 133 19.03 1.15 8.27
N THR A 134 18.72 0.98 7.00
CA THR A 134 19.68 1.07 5.90
C THR A 134 19.40 2.30 5.02
N GLU A 135 20.42 2.78 4.31
CA GLU A 135 20.24 3.84 3.31
C GLU A 135 19.22 3.43 2.23
N ARG A 136 19.17 2.15 1.88
CA ARG A 136 18.17 1.61 0.95
C ARG A 136 16.76 1.73 1.51
N ALA A 137 16.57 1.40 2.80
CA ALA A 137 15.29 1.56 3.48
C ALA A 137 14.86 3.04 3.54
N ALA A 138 15.81 3.97 3.81
CA ALA A 138 15.53 5.40 3.81
C ALA A 138 15.05 5.90 2.43
N ARG A 139 15.77 5.53 1.36
CA ARG A 139 15.40 5.90 -0.02
C ARG A 139 14.09 5.24 -0.47
N ALA A 140 13.86 3.97 -0.10
CA ALA A 140 12.62 3.26 -0.42
C ALA A 140 11.44 3.88 0.31
N GLY A 141 11.57 4.21 1.60
CA GLY A 141 10.54 4.88 2.38
C GLY A 141 10.19 6.27 1.84
N TYR A 142 11.18 7.04 1.39
CA TYR A 142 10.91 8.32 0.74
C TYR A 142 10.06 8.17 -0.53
N ARG A 143 10.38 7.20 -1.39
CA ARG A 143 9.55 6.92 -2.57
C ARG A 143 8.17 6.38 -2.19
N TYR A 144 8.12 5.55 -1.17
CA TYR A 144 6.89 5.01 -0.60
C TYR A 144 5.91 6.12 -0.24
N ILE A 145 6.35 7.07 0.59
CA ILE A 145 5.46 8.14 1.06
C ILE A 145 5.01 9.08 -0.08
N LEU A 146 5.89 9.37 -1.04
CA LEU A 146 5.50 10.19 -2.20
C LEU A 146 4.37 9.56 -3.01
N VAL A 147 4.44 8.24 -3.25
CA VAL A 147 3.39 7.52 -3.98
C VAL A 147 2.09 7.48 -3.17
N HIS A 148 2.19 7.29 -1.84
CA HIS A 148 1.01 7.27 -0.97
C HIS A 148 0.36 8.64 -0.83
N ILE A 149 1.14 9.74 -0.71
CA ILE A 149 0.61 11.12 -0.76
C ILE A 149 -0.10 11.38 -2.09
N PHE A 150 0.48 10.94 -3.20
CA PHE A 150 -0.18 11.06 -4.52
C PHE A 150 -1.51 10.30 -4.55
N GLY A 151 -1.51 9.02 -4.11
CA GLY A 151 -2.75 8.22 -4.02
C GLY A 151 -3.78 8.81 -3.07
N GLY A 152 -3.34 9.27 -1.89
CA GLY A 152 -4.19 9.96 -0.91
C GLY A 152 -4.77 11.26 -1.45
N SER A 153 -4.00 12.04 -2.21
CA SER A 153 -4.50 13.27 -2.85
C SER A 153 -5.58 12.99 -3.88
N LEU A 154 -5.44 11.91 -4.68
CA LEU A 154 -6.48 11.47 -5.63
C LEU A 154 -7.75 11.03 -4.88
N LEU A 155 -7.58 10.21 -3.83
CA LEU A 155 -8.68 9.75 -2.99
C LEU A 155 -9.42 10.94 -2.36
N PHE A 156 -8.69 11.89 -1.78
CA PHE A 156 -9.26 13.09 -1.15
C PHE A 156 -10.01 13.97 -2.14
N ALA A 157 -9.41 14.25 -3.30
CA ALA A 157 -10.06 15.02 -4.35
C ALA A 157 -11.35 14.35 -4.82
N GLY A 158 -11.32 13.02 -5.01
CA GLY A 158 -12.50 12.25 -5.39
C GLY A 158 -13.60 12.30 -4.33
N ILE A 159 -13.24 12.16 -3.04
CA ILE A 159 -14.18 12.27 -1.91
C ILE A 159 -14.81 13.67 -1.88
N LEU A 160 -14.01 14.74 -1.99
CA LEU A 160 -14.54 16.11 -2.01
C LEU A 160 -15.49 16.33 -3.17
N MET A 161 -15.15 15.85 -4.37
CA MET A 161 -16.03 15.96 -5.53
C MET A 161 -17.32 15.16 -5.37
N HIS A 162 -17.24 13.95 -4.78
CA HIS A 162 -18.42 13.13 -4.47
C HIS A 162 -19.36 13.86 -3.52
N LEU A 163 -18.85 14.39 -2.42
CA LEU A 163 -19.63 15.11 -1.43
C LEU A 163 -20.18 16.44 -1.97
N ALA A 164 -19.37 17.21 -2.70
CA ALA A 164 -19.81 18.46 -3.34
C ALA A 164 -20.87 18.23 -4.41
N GLY A 165 -20.84 17.08 -5.10
CA GLY A 165 -21.86 16.66 -6.05
C GLY A 165 -23.16 16.13 -5.42
N GLY A 166 -23.33 16.23 -4.09
CA GLY A 166 -24.51 15.75 -3.37
C GLY A 166 -24.48 14.24 -3.06
N GLY A 167 -23.32 13.59 -3.20
CA GLY A 167 -23.13 12.18 -2.84
C GLY A 167 -23.26 11.92 -1.34
N GLY A 168 -23.63 10.69 -0.98
CA GLY A 168 -23.80 10.27 0.42
C GLY A 168 -22.48 10.35 1.22
N ARG A 169 -22.59 10.66 2.52
CA ARG A 169 -21.43 10.72 3.44
C ARG A 169 -20.92 9.33 3.83
N GLU A 170 -21.77 8.31 3.79
CA GLU A 170 -21.43 6.95 4.18
C GLU A 170 -20.56 6.27 3.13
N VAL A 171 -19.64 5.43 3.61
CA VAL A 171 -18.82 4.57 2.74
C VAL A 171 -19.66 3.38 2.29
N THR A 172 -20.28 3.51 1.11
CA THR A 172 -21.11 2.50 0.46
C THR A 172 -20.68 2.30 -0.99
N ALA A 173 -21.29 1.34 -1.67
CA ALA A 173 -21.03 1.09 -3.08
C ALA A 173 -21.36 2.33 -3.92
N LEU A 174 -20.41 2.76 -4.73
CA LEU A 174 -20.59 3.87 -5.65
C LEU A 174 -21.22 3.35 -6.94
N ILE A 175 -22.39 3.89 -7.27
CA ILE A 175 -23.08 3.61 -8.53
C ILE A 175 -22.60 4.65 -9.53
N ARG A 176 -22.08 4.18 -10.65
CA ARG A 176 -21.61 5.03 -11.72
C ARG A 176 -22.80 5.67 -12.44
N SER A 177 -22.92 6.99 -12.36
CA SER A 177 -24.00 7.76 -12.99
C SER A 177 -23.76 8.10 -14.47
N GLY A 178 -22.65 7.63 -15.07
CA GLY A 178 -22.29 7.83 -16.47
C GLY A 178 -20.79 7.66 -16.76
N SER A 179 -20.38 7.84 -18.02
CA SER A 179 -18.98 7.71 -18.44
C SER A 179 -18.06 8.83 -17.94
N GLY A 180 -18.63 9.93 -17.43
CA GLY A 180 -17.92 11.14 -17.00
C GLY A 180 -17.83 11.36 -15.49
N ASP A 181 -18.10 10.35 -14.67
CA ASP A 181 -18.03 10.48 -13.20
C ASP A 181 -16.57 10.55 -12.71
N LEU A 182 -16.03 11.77 -12.70
CA LEU A 182 -14.63 12.00 -12.29
C LEU A 182 -14.39 11.64 -10.81
N ALA A 183 -15.37 11.87 -9.93
CA ALA A 183 -15.26 11.53 -8.52
C ALA A 183 -15.06 10.01 -8.35
N PHE A 184 -15.85 9.18 -9.03
CA PHE A 184 -15.71 7.73 -9.06
C PHE A 184 -14.29 7.29 -9.45
N TRP A 185 -13.76 7.85 -10.55
CA TRP A 185 -12.44 7.48 -11.05
C TRP A 185 -11.31 7.95 -10.15
N LEU A 186 -11.42 9.13 -9.55
CA LEU A 186 -10.41 9.64 -8.62
C LEU A 186 -10.37 8.79 -7.34
N ILE A 187 -11.52 8.41 -6.77
CA ILE A 187 -11.57 7.50 -5.61
C ILE A 187 -10.99 6.14 -5.99
N LEU A 188 -11.39 5.57 -7.14
CA LEU A 188 -10.88 4.29 -7.61
C LEU A 188 -9.37 4.32 -7.81
N LEU A 189 -8.82 5.35 -8.46
CA LEU A 189 -7.38 5.51 -8.67
C LEU A 189 -6.62 5.69 -7.36
N GLY A 190 -7.14 6.48 -6.41
CA GLY A 190 -6.55 6.63 -5.09
C GLY A 190 -6.45 5.30 -4.33
N VAL A 191 -7.52 4.49 -4.37
CA VAL A 191 -7.52 3.14 -3.78
C VAL A 191 -6.60 2.18 -4.56
N ALA A 192 -6.56 2.29 -5.90
CA ALA A 192 -5.73 1.47 -6.78
C ALA A 192 -4.23 1.62 -6.50
N VAL A 193 -3.76 2.81 -6.10
CA VAL A 193 -2.37 3.02 -5.66
C VAL A 193 -2.04 2.11 -4.48
N ASN A 194 -2.87 2.07 -3.45
CA ASN A 194 -2.64 1.22 -2.27
C ASN A 194 -2.88 -0.27 -2.55
N ALA A 195 -3.71 -0.62 -3.53
CA ALA A 195 -3.84 -1.99 -4.04
C ALA A 195 -2.62 -2.42 -4.87
N ALA A 196 -1.67 -1.51 -5.11
CA ALA A 196 -0.46 -1.72 -5.91
C ALA A 196 -0.78 -2.12 -7.37
N ILE A 197 -1.79 -1.49 -7.98
CA ILE A 197 -2.13 -1.75 -9.38
C ILE A 197 -1.04 -1.19 -10.30
N PRO A 198 -0.47 -2.00 -11.25
CA PRO A 198 0.48 -1.50 -12.22
C PRO A 198 -0.11 -0.35 -13.07
N PRO A 199 0.67 0.69 -13.39
CA PRO A 199 2.12 0.83 -13.18
C PRO A 199 2.54 1.40 -11.82
N LEU A 200 1.62 1.67 -10.89
CA LEU A 200 1.88 2.35 -9.60
C LEU A 200 2.22 1.39 -8.45
N HIS A 201 2.73 0.19 -8.73
CA HIS A 201 2.99 -0.88 -7.76
C HIS A 201 4.40 -0.88 -7.17
N ALA A 202 5.35 -0.15 -7.75
CA ALA A 202 6.77 -0.27 -7.41
C ALA A 202 7.11 0.14 -5.98
N TRP A 203 6.27 0.95 -5.33
CA TRP A 203 6.42 1.26 -3.91
C TRP A 203 6.44 -0.01 -3.03
N LEU A 204 5.66 -1.02 -3.41
CA LEU A 204 5.55 -2.30 -2.69
C LEU A 204 6.83 -3.14 -2.87
N THR A 205 7.26 -3.34 -4.11
CA THR A 205 8.43 -4.16 -4.45
C THR A 205 9.76 -3.53 -4.04
N ASP A 206 9.77 -2.20 -3.82
CA ASP A 206 10.92 -1.47 -3.29
C ASP A 206 11.01 -1.49 -1.76
N SER A 207 9.87 -1.25 -1.09
CA SER A 207 9.87 -0.94 0.34
C SER A 207 9.82 -2.19 1.21
N TYR A 208 9.03 -3.19 0.84
CA TYR A 208 8.84 -4.39 1.66
C TYR A 208 10.12 -5.21 1.86
N PRO A 209 10.99 -5.39 0.82
CA PRO A 209 12.26 -6.07 1.00
C PRO A 209 13.27 -5.30 1.86
N GLU A 210 13.17 -3.98 1.94
CA GLU A 210 14.12 -3.12 2.64
C GLU A 210 13.70 -2.81 4.10
N ALA A 211 12.45 -3.10 4.47
CA ALA A 211 12.01 -2.99 5.86
C ALA A 211 12.74 -3.99 6.77
N SER A 212 12.66 -3.80 8.09
CA SER A 212 13.22 -4.74 9.07
C SER A 212 12.69 -6.16 8.87
N VAL A 213 13.34 -7.14 9.50
CA VAL A 213 12.89 -8.54 9.47
C VAL A 213 11.46 -8.67 10.00
N THR A 214 11.15 -7.93 11.06
CA THR A 214 9.83 -7.89 11.72
C THR A 214 8.84 -7.01 10.97
N GLY A 215 9.25 -5.83 10.54
CA GLY A 215 8.39 -4.84 9.86
C GLY A 215 7.78 -5.35 8.56
N SER A 216 8.54 -6.14 7.76
CA SER A 216 8.01 -6.68 6.50
C SER A 216 6.85 -7.66 6.67
N VAL A 217 6.73 -8.33 7.82
CA VAL A 217 5.59 -9.19 8.15
C VAL A 217 4.32 -8.35 8.18
N PHE A 218 4.34 -7.21 8.88
CA PHE A 218 3.20 -6.30 9.00
C PHE A 218 2.90 -5.57 7.68
N LEU A 219 3.92 -5.09 6.97
CA LEU A 219 3.73 -4.49 5.64
C LEU A 219 3.03 -5.45 4.68
N SER A 220 3.33 -6.73 4.73
CA SER A 220 2.69 -7.74 3.89
C SER A 220 1.20 -7.95 4.22
N ALA A 221 0.74 -7.53 5.40
CA ALA A 221 -0.61 -7.80 5.90
C ALA A 221 -1.62 -6.67 5.61
N PHE A 222 -1.25 -5.40 5.77
CA PHE A 222 -2.25 -4.33 5.90
C PHE A 222 -2.53 -3.54 4.63
N THR A 223 -1.64 -2.66 4.15
CA THR A 223 -1.93 -1.64 3.14
C THR A 223 -2.71 -2.18 1.93
N THR A 224 -2.22 -3.24 1.28
CA THR A 224 -2.88 -3.78 0.10
C THR A 224 -4.24 -4.43 0.39
N LYS A 225 -4.43 -5.03 1.57
CA LYS A 225 -5.70 -5.68 1.95
C LYS A 225 -6.72 -4.68 2.44
N THR A 226 -6.26 -3.59 3.07
CA THR A 226 -7.12 -2.43 3.37
C THR A 226 -7.66 -1.84 2.06
N ALA A 227 -6.83 -1.72 1.02
CA ALA A 227 -7.29 -1.32 -0.30
C ALA A 227 -8.30 -2.32 -0.91
N VAL A 228 -8.03 -3.62 -0.81
CA VAL A 228 -8.99 -4.66 -1.25
C VAL A 228 -10.32 -4.56 -0.50
N TYR A 229 -10.28 -4.33 0.82
CA TYR A 229 -11.49 -4.08 1.61
C TYR A 229 -12.32 -2.92 1.03
N VAL A 230 -11.67 -1.78 0.76
CA VAL A 230 -12.36 -0.63 0.17
C VAL A 230 -12.88 -0.95 -1.23
N LEU A 231 -12.12 -1.69 -2.06
CA LEU A 231 -12.59 -2.13 -3.38
C LEU A 231 -13.84 -3.01 -3.28
N ILE A 232 -13.89 -3.99 -2.36
CA ILE A 232 -15.07 -4.85 -2.13
C ILE A 232 -16.28 -3.99 -1.71
N ARG A 233 -16.07 -3.01 -0.84
CA ARG A 233 -17.14 -2.17 -0.29
C ARG A 233 -17.67 -1.16 -1.28
N VAL A 234 -16.78 -0.55 -2.06
CA VAL A 234 -17.10 0.66 -2.84
C VAL A 234 -17.28 0.36 -4.33
N PHE A 235 -16.59 -0.62 -4.87
CA PHE A 235 -16.52 -0.89 -6.32
C PHE A 235 -16.93 -2.31 -6.73
N PRO A 236 -17.90 -2.98 -6.06
CA PRO A 236 -18.29 -4.33 -6.45
C PRO A 236 -18.85 -4.32 -7.88
N GLY A 237 -18.46 -5.30 -8.71
CA GLY A 237 -18.94 -5.45 -10.08
C GLY A 237 -18.39 -4.42 -11.08
N THR A 238 -17.34 -3.69 -10.72
CA THR A 238 -16.69 -2.75 -11.65
C THR A 238 -15.85 -3.52 -12.67
N GLU A 239 -16.37 -3.71 -13.88
CA GLU A 239 -15.82 -4.58 -14.92
C GLU A 239 -14.32 -4.35 -15.23
N VAL A 240 -13.84 -3.09 -15.21
CA VAL A 240 -12.43 -2.78 -15.46
C VAL A 240 -11.50 -3.49 -14.45
N LEU A 241 -11.97 -3.74 -13.23
CA LEU A 241 -11.20 -4.44 -12.21
C LEU A 241 -10.97 -5.91 -12.53
N VAL A 242 -11.81 -6.55 -13.35
CA VAL A 242 -11.58 -7.92 -13.84
C VAL A 242 -10.29 -7.97 -14.64
N TYR A 243 -10.19 -7.13 -15.66
CA TYR A 243 -9.03 -7.11 -16.56
C TYR A 243 -7.76 -6.63 -15.85
N VAL A 244 -7.88 -5.61 -15.03
CA VAL A 244 -6.76 -5.10 -14.21
C VAL A 244 -6.27 -6.17 -13.24
N GLY A 245 -7.18 -6.86 -12.54
CA GLY A 245 -6.83 -7.90 -11.57
C GLY A 245 -6.13 -9.10 -12.21
N VAL A 246 -6.64 -9.56 -13.35
CA VAL A 246 -6.01 -10.66 -14.12
C VAL A 246 -4.62 -10.24 -14.63
N THR A 247 -4.50 -9.00 -15.14
CA THR A 247 -3.20 -8.45 -15.56
C THR A 247 -2.21 -8.40 -14.40
N MET A 248 -2.65 -7.94 -13.22
CA MET A 248 -1.83 -7.95 -12.00
C MET A 248 -1.37 -9.35 -11.62
N ALA A 249 -2.28 -10.33 -11.70
CA ALA A 249 -1.99 -11.72 -11.34
C ALA A 249 -0.86 -12.29 -12.20
N ILE A 250 -0.92 -12.10 -13.51
CA ILE A 250 0.12 -12.54 -14.46
C ILE A 250 1.39 -11.70 -14.33
N TYR A 251 1.28 -10.38 -14.28
CA TYR A 251 2.40 -9.46 -14.18
C TYR A 251 3.30 -9.77 -12.97
N GLY A 252 2.70 -9.95 -11.79
CA GLY A 252 3.44 -10.26 -10.57
C GLY A 252 4.19 -11.60 -10.66
N VAL A 253 3.59 -12.61 -11.29
CA VAL A 253 4.23 -13.92 -11.52
C VAL A 253 5.40 -13.80 -12.49
N VAL A 254 5.23 -13.10 -13.61
CA VAL A 254 6.28 -12.94 -14.64
C VAL A 254 7.52 -12.25 -14.05
N LEU A 255 7.33 -11.18 -13.26
CA LEU A 255 8.47 -10.50 -12.64
C LEU A 255 9.11 -11.31 -11.51
N ALA A 256 8.34 -12.13 -10.78
CA ALA A 256 8.88 -13.06 -9.79
C ALA A 256 9.80 -14.13 -10.40
N VAL A 257 9.62 -14.51 -11.71
CA VAL A 257 10.51 -15.47 -12.40
C VAL A 257 11.94 -14.99 -12.40
N ILE A 258 12.15 -13.72 -12.76
CA ILE A 258 13.48 -13.14 -12.97
C ILE A 258 14.12 -12.63 -11.68
N GLU A 259 13.33 -12.55 -10.58
CA GLU A 259 13.81 -11.96 -9.33
C GLU A 259 14.78 -12.91 -8.59
N ASN A 260 15.84 -12.32 -8.03
CA ASN A 260 16.90 -13.02 -7.29
C ASN A 260 16.84 -12.79 -5.77
N ASP A 261 16.21 -11.71 -5.31
CA ASP A 261 16.02 -11.42 -3.88
C ASP A 261 14.76 -12.14 -3.36
N ILE A 262 14.91 -13.00 -2.33
CA ILE A 262 13.81 -13.82 -1.80
C ILE A 262 12.65 -12.98 -1.24
N ARG A 263 12.91 -11.81 -0.66
CA ARG A 263 11.88 -10.93 -0.12
C ARG A 263 11.21 -10.13 -1.22
N ARG A 264 11.96 -9.70 -2.24
CA ARG A 264 11.41 -8.99 -3.40
C ARG A 264 10.58 -9.92 -4.29
N LEU A 265 11.00 -11.16 -4.45
CA LEU A 265 10.23 -12.21 -5.10
C LEU A 265 8.87 -12.38 -4.39
N LEU A 266 8.86 -12.44 -3.06
CA LEU A 266 7.61 -12.48 -2.30
C LEU A 266 6.77 -11.21 -2.46
N ALA A 267 7.38 -10.03 -2.62
CA ALA A 267 6.67 -8.79 -2.87
C ALA A 267 5.92 -8.83 -4.22
N TYR A 268 6.54 -9.32 -5.31
CA TYR A 268 5.86 -9.55 -6.58
C TYR A 268 4.70 -10.55 -6.47
N HIS A 269 4.84 -11.56 -5.61
CA HIS A 269 3.72 -12.47 -5.33
C HIS A 269 2.61 -11.83 -4.47
N ILE A 270 2.84 -10.74 -3.73
CA ILE A 270 1.74 -9.95 -3.17
C ILE A 270 0.93 -9.33 -4.32
N LEU A 271 1.62 -8.70 -5.27
CA LEU A 271 0.99 -8.09 -6.43
C LEU A 271 0.12 -9.11 -7.19
N SER A 272 0.67 -10.30 -7.48
CA SER A 272 -0.06 -11.37 -8.14
C SER A 272 -1.31 -11.79 -7.37
N GLN A 273 -1.21 -12.02 -6.06
CA GLN A 273 -2.34 -12.49 -5.26
C GLN A 273 -3.41 -11.41 -5.00
N VAL A 274 -3.00 -10.14 -4.88
CA VAL A 274 -3.95 -9.01 -4.87
C VAL A 274 -4.69 -8.93 -6.21
N GLY A 275 -4.04 -9.29 -7.32
CA GLY A 275 -4.69 -9.40 -8.63
C GLY A 275 -5.89 -10.34 -8.64
N TYR A 276 -5.81 -11.51 -7.97
CA TYR A 276 -6.97 -12.40 -7.79
C TYR A 276 -8.11 -11.69 -7.03
N MET A 277 -7.79 -10.98 -5.95
CA MET A 277 -8.78 -10.27 -5.15
C MET A 277 -9.46 -9.17 -5.98
N VAL A 278 -8.67 -8.38 -6.71
CA VAL A 278 -9.16 -7.30 -7.58
C VAL A 278 -10.06 -7.86 -8.70
N ALA A 279 -9.66 -8.98 -9.33
CA ALA A 279 -10.49 -9.65 -10.32
C ALA A 279 -11.81 -10.16 -9.70
N GLY A 280 -11.76 -10.75 -8.49
CA GLY A 280 -12.93 -11.18 -7.75
C GLY A 280 -13.90 -10.04 -7.43
N VAL A 281 -13.38 -8.86 -7.06
CA VAL A 281 -14.21 -7.65 -6.88
C VAL A 281 -14.85 -7.22 -8.21
N GLY A 282 -14.10 -7.25 -9.29
CA GLY A 282 -14.59 -6.88 -10.62
C GLY A 282 -15.72 -7.77 -11.13
N LEU A 283 -15.67 -9.09 -10.84
CA LEU A 283 -16.73 -10.05 -11.17
C LEU A 283 -18.07 -9.75 -10.46
N GLY A 284 -18.03 -9.21 -9.24
CA GLY A 284 -19.18 -8.59 -8.55
C GLY A 284 -20.28 -9.54 -8.08
N THR A 285 -20.12 -10.86 -8.19
CA THR A 285 -21.10 -11.82 -7.67
C THR A 285 -20.88 -12.07 -6.17
N PRO A 286 -21.90 -12.50 -5.40
CA PRO A 286 -21.71 -12.90 -4.00
C PRO A 286 -20.55 -13.88 -3.82
N LEU A 287 -20.42 -14.88 -4.70
CA LEU A 287 -19.34 -15.86 -4.66
C LEU A 287 -17.97 -15.23 -4.89
N SER A 288 -17.86 -14.31 -5.86
CA SER A 288 -16.57 -13.67 -6.16
C SER A 288 -16.15 -12.66 -5.08
N LEU A 289 -17.11 -11.94 -4.49
CA LEU A 289 -16.85 -10.99 -3.40
C LEU A 289 -16.47 -11.71 -2.11
N ASP A 290 -17.17 -12.80 -1.75
CA ASP A 290 -16.77 -13.70 -0.67
C ASP A 290 -15.42 -14.35 -0.95
N GLY A 291 -15.16 -14.74 -2.20
CA GLY A 291 -13.88 -15.25 -2.64
C GLY A 291 -12.74 -14.22 -2.47
N ALA A 292 -12.98 -12.96 -2.81
CA ALA A 292 -12.01 -11.88 -2.62
C ALA A 292 -11.71 -11.63 -1.13
N ALA A 293 -12.74 -11.62 -0.27
CA ALA A 293 -12.60 -11.49 1.18
C ALA A 293 -11.87 -12.70 1.80
N ALA A 294 -12.29 -13.93 1.43
CA ALA A 294 -11.64 -15.16 1.88
C ALA A 294 -10.18 -15.25 1.44
N HIS A 295 -9.90 -14.78 0.20
CA HIS A 295 -8.53 -14.78 -0.31
C HIS A 295 -7.67 -13.71 0.37
N ALA A 296 -8.20 -12.53 0.68
CA ALA A 296 -7.52 -11.52 1.49
C ALA A 296 -7.17 -12.07 2.88
N TYR A 297 -8.13 -12.72 3.54
CA TYR A 297 -7.94 -13.38 4.84
C TYR A 297 -6.84 -14.44 4.79
N SER A 298 -6.97 -15.41 3.89
CA SER A 298 -6.02 -16.52 3.73
C SER A 298 -4.64 -16.01 3.35
N HIS A 299 -4.59 -15.03 2.45
CA HIS A 299 -3.33 -14.42 1.98
C HIS A 299 -2.57 -13.73 3.12
N ILE A 300 -3.24 -13.03 4.03
CA ILE A 300 -2.60 -12.40 5.18
C ILE A 300 -1.86 -13.47 6.02
N VAL A 301 -2.52 -14.61 6.30
CA VAL A 301 -1.93 -15.69 7.11
C VAL A 301 -0.70 -16.29 6.41
N TYR A 302 -0.87 -16.83 5.21
CA TYR A 302 0.25 -17.53 4.56
C TYR A 302 1.36 -16.59 4.09
N LYS A 303 1.03 -15.34 3.76
CA LYS A 303 2.04 -14.38 3.31
C LYS A 303 2.91 -13.89 4.44
N SER A 304 2.31 -13.62 5.60
CA SER A 304 3.06 -13.29 6.81
C SER A 304 3.97 -14.45 7.21
N LEU A 305 3.48 -15.70 7.13
CA LEU A 305 4.30 -16.89 7.38
C LEU A 305 5.50 -16.99 6.41
N LEU A 306 5.29 -16.71 5.12
CA LEU A 306 6.37 -16.70 4.13
C LEU A 306 7.39 -15.58 4.40
N PHE A 307 6.94 -14.38 4.79
CA PHE A 307 7.84 -13.30 5.19
C PHE A 307 8.55 -13.58 6.51
N MET A 308 7.91 -14.24 7.46
CA MET A 308 8.56 -14.74 8.68
C MET A 308 9.67 -15.76 8.32
N GLY A 309 9.41 -16.70 7.39
CA GLY A 309 10.39 -17.69 6.96
C GLY A 309 11.59 -17.07 6.24
N THR A 310 11.37 -16.18 5.27
CA THR A 310 12.47 -15.46 4.59
C THR A 310 13.16 -14.47 5.52
N GLY A 311 12.42 -13.88 6.46
CA GLY A 311 12.96 -13.06 7.54
C GLY A 311 13.87 -13.85 8.48
N ALA A 312 13.48 -15.09 8.83
CA ALA A 312 14.30 -15.99 9.63
C ALA A 312 15.60 -16.39 8.90
N VAL A 313 15.55 -16.61 7.58
CA VAL A 313 16.75 -16.85 6.76
C VAL A 313 17.66 -15.62 6.80
N LEU A 314 17.12 -14.42 6.58
CA LEU A 314 17.89 -13.18 6.63
C LEU A 314 18.50 -12.95 8.03
N TYR A 315 17.73 -13.17 9.09
CA TYR A 315 18.19 -13.02 10.47
C TYR A 315 19.37 -13.98 10.79
N ALA A 316 19.24 -15.24 10.37
CA ALA A 316 20.20 -16.28 10.68
C ALA A 316 21.48 -16.22 9.82
N THR A 317 21.38 -15.77 8.57
CA THR A 317 22.50 -15.84 7.61
C THR A 317 23.03 -14.47 7.14
N GLY A 318 22.24 -13.41 7.29
CA GLY A 318 22.52 -12.11 6.68
C GLY A 318 22.33 -12.05 5.17
N LEU A 319 21.90 -13.16 4.53
CA LEU A 319 21.79 -13.30 3.08
C LEU A 319 20.32 -13.27 2.62
N ARG A 320 20.07 -12.74 1.42
CA ARG A 320 18.73 -12.66 0.84
C ARG A 320 18.66 -12.95 -0.67
N LYS A 321 19.81 -13.18 -1.33
CA LYS A 321 19.82 -13.50 -2.76
C LYS A 321 19.89 -15.01 -2.97
N LEU A 322 19.07 -15.54 -3.89
CA LEU A 322 19.08 -16.94 -4.26
C LEU A 322 20.46 -17.39 -4.74
N THR A 323 21.20 -16.51 -5.45
CA THR A 323 22.58 -16.78 -5.89
C THR A 323 23.57 -16.96 -4.74
N ASP A 324 23.30 -16.40 -3.57
CA ASP A 324 24.20 -16.44 -2.41
C ASP A 324 23.78 -17.51 -1.39
N LEU A 325 22.52 -17.94 -1.41
CA LEU A 325 21.93 -18.96 -0.56
C LEU A 325 22.10 -20.36 -1.16
N GLY A 326 21.91 -21.41 -0.35
CA GLY A 326 21.92 -22.82 -0.74
C GLY A 326 22.32 -23.76 0.39
N GLY A 327 21.77 -24.98 0.44
CA GLY A 327 22.18 -26.06 1.32
C GLY A 327 21.95 -25.88 2.82
N ILE A 328 21.09 -24.95 3.24
CA ILE A 328 20.89 -24.65 4.67
C ILE A 328 19.76 -25.46 5.32
N ALA A 329 19.11 -26.39 4.58
CA ALA A 329 17.94 -27.13 5.09
C ALA A 329 18.25 -27.93 6.37
N SER A 330 19.42 -28.59 6.44
CA SER A 330 19.83 -29.39 7.62
C SER A 330 20.03 -28.55 8.86
N ARG A 331 20.40 -27.27 8.69
CA ARG A 331 20.67 -26.30 9.77
C ARG A 331 19.43 -25.53 10.22
N MET A 332 18.37 -25.49 9.37
CA MET A 332 17.12 -24.75 9.61
C MET A 332 15.87 -25.62 9.42
N LYS A 333 15.89 -26.88 9.85
CA LYS A 333 14.83 -27.88 9.57
C LYS A 333 13.43 -27.41 9.89
N LEU A 334 13.22 -26.81 11.06
CA LEU A 334 11.90 -26.32 11.48
C LEU A 334 11.44 -25.13 10.63
N VAL A 335 12.35 -24.21 10.28
CA VAL A 335 12.03 -23.09 9.39
C VAL A 335 11.60 -23.58 8.00
N VAL A 336 12.32 -24.58 7.45
CA VAL A 336 11.94 -25.22 6.19
C VAL A 336 10.54 -25.81 6.25
N LEU A 337 10.26 -26.60 7.29
CA LEU A 337 8.94 -27.23 7.47
C LEU A 337 7.83 -26.19 7.51
N LEU A 338 7.98 -25.16 8.35
CA LEU A 338 6.97 -24.12 8.53
C LEU A 338 6.85 -23.23 7.28
N TYR A 339 7.97 -22.90 6.62
CA TYR A 339 7.96 -22.19 5.34
C TYR A 339 7.18 -22.96 4.26
N MET A 340 7.39 -24.29 4.15
CA MET A 340 6.71 -25.11 3.14
C MET A 340 5.20 -25.13 3.34
N VAL A 341 4.69 -25.05 4.57
CA VAL A 341 3.24 -24.88 4.83
C VAL A 341 2.72 -23.60 4.16
N GLY A 342 3.41 -22.46 4.35
CA GLY A 342 3.06 -21.21 3.69
C GLY A 342 3.19 -21.28 2.15
N ALA A 343 4.22 -21.98 1.68
CA ALA A 343 4.47 -22.18 0.25
C ALA A 343 3.39 -23.06 -0.43
N PHE A 344 2.95 -24.13 0.21
CA PHE A 344 1.83 -24.94 -0.25
C PHE A 344 0.52 -24.17 -0.19
N SER A 345 0.34 -23.36 0.85
CA SER A 345 -0.84 -22.53 1.01
C SER A 345 -0.98 -21.51 -0.14
N ILE A 346 0.04 -20.70 -0.40
CA ILE A 346 0.00 -19.71 -1.50
C ILE A 346 -0.15 -20.38 -2.87
N SER A 347 0.36 -21.59 -3.01
CA SER A 347 0.29 -22.37 -4.26
C SER A 347 -1.10 -22.95 -4.54
N GLY A 348 -1.99 -22.95 -3.55
CA GLY A 348 -3.32 -23.53 -3.67
C GLY A 348 -3.29 -25.06 -3.62
N VAL A 349 -2.39 -25.64 -2.81
CA VAL A 349 -2.38 -27.08 -2.54
C VAL A 349 -3.62 -27.45 -1.71
N PRO A 350 -4.38 -28.51 -2.04
CA PRO A 350 -5.48 -28.97 -1.22
C PRO A 350 -5.08 -29.15 0.25
N LEU A 351 -6.01 -28.96 1.16
CA LEU A 351 -5.86 -28.97 2.64
C LEU A 351 -5.17 -27.72 3.23
N PHE A 352 -4.83 -26.73 2.41
CA PHE A 352 -4.33 -25.44 2.87
C PHE A 352 -5.29 -24.31 2.52
N ASN A 353 -5.27 -23.23 3.32
CA ASN A 353 -6.24 -22.13 3.21
C ASN A 353 -6.19 -21.36 1.88
N GLY A 354 -5.08 -21.39 1.15
CA GLY A 354 -4.98 -20.77 -0.17
C GLY A 354 -5.82 -21.50 -1.24
N PHE A 355 -5.96 -22.82 -1.13
CA PHE A 355 -6.81 -23.61 -2.03
C PHE A 355 -8.27 -23.18 -1.94
N ILE A 356 -8.83 -23.16 -0.74
CA ILE A 356 -10.24 -22.87 -0.51
C ILE A 356 -10.67 -21.47 -0.95
N SER A 357 -9.75 -20.50 -0.91
CA SER A 357 -10.04 -19.11 -1.26
C SER A 357 -9.82 -18.79 -2.75
N LYS A 358 -8.79 -19.37 -3.38
CA LYS A 358 -8.55 -19.21 -4.81
C LYS A 358 -9.63 -19.86 -5.65
N SER A 359 -10.01 -21.08 -5.27
CA SER A 359 -11.04 -21.84 -6.00
C SER A 359 -12.38 -21.10 -6.01
N MET A 360 -12.76 -20.35 -4.97
CA MET A 360 -13.97 -19.52 -4.98
C MET A 360 -13.95 -18.48 -6.11
N ILE A 361 -12.83 -17.76 -6.29
CA ILE A 361 -12.71 -16.70 -7.31
C ILE A 361 -12.71 -17.32 -8.71
N VAL A 362 -11.98 -18.42 -8.89
CA VAL A 362 -11.92 -19.13 -10.19
C VAL A 362 -13.30 -19.70 -10.54
N SER A 363 -13.98 -20.36 -9.58
CA SER A 363 -15.33 -20.89 -9.79
C SER A 363 -16.37 -19.80 -10.08
N ALA A 364 -16.19 -18.58 -9.51
CA ALA A 364 -17.05 -17.45 -9.86
C ALA A 364 -16.86 -17.00 -11.32
N ALA A 365 -15.61 -17.04 -11.83
CA ALA A 365 -15.34 -16.76 -13.24
C ALA A 365 -15.96 -17.81 -14.16
N VAL A 366 -15.88 -19.10 -13.79
CA VAL A 366 -16.53 -20.20 -14.51
C VAL A 366 -18.07 -20.01 -14.53
N ALA A 367 -18.66 -19.71 -13.38
CA ALA A 367 -20.11 -19.50 -13.26
C ALA A 367 -20.64 -18.32 -14.09
N LEU A 368 -19.79 -17.36 -14.41
CA LEU A 368 -20.09 -16.21 -15.28
C LEU A 368 -19.72 -16.41 -16.74
N ASP A 369 -19.31 -17.63 -17.14
CA ASP A 369 -18.85 -17.96 -18.49
C ASP A 369 -17.70 -17.03 -18.97
N ARG A 370 -16.67 -16.88 -18.11
CA ARG A 370 -15.47 -16.06 -18.39
C ARG A 370 -14.22 -16.95 -18.54
N PRO A 371 -14.12 -17.80 -19.57
CA PRO A 371 -13.03 -18.80 -19.70
C PRO A 371 -11.64 -18.15 -19.80
N GLY A 372 -11.52 -16.96 -20.39
CA GLY A 372 -10.26 -16.22 -20.45
C GLY A 372 -9.76 -15.77 -19.06
N VAL A 373 -10.67 -15.35 -18.17
CA VAL A 373 -10.35 -14.97 -16.78
C VAL A 373 -9.92 -16.20 -16.00
N GLU A 374 -10.68 -17.28 -16.10
CA GLU A 374 -10.35 -18.58 -15.48
C GLU A 374 -8.96 -19.06 -15.89
N LEU A 375 -8.69 -19.13 -17.21
CA LEU A 375 -7.40 -19.59 -17.76
C LEU A 375 -6.23 -18.77 -17.22
N LEU A 376 -6.33 -17.45 -17.24
CA LEU A 376 -5.25 -16.56 -16.81
C LEU A 376 -5.03 -16.60 -15.29
N LEU A 377 -6.09 -16.73 -14.49
CA LEU A 377 -5.95 -16.93 -13.04
C LEU A 377 -5.28 -18.29 -12.75
N ASN A 378 -5.69 -19.37 -13.42
CA ASN A 378 -5.04 -20.68 -13.29
C ASN A 378 -3.56 -20.62 -13.69
N LEU A 379 -3.21 -19.94 -14.79
CA LEU A 379 -1.83 -19.72 -15.23
C LEU A 379 -1.02 -18.96 -14.17
N ALA A 380 -1.59 -17.92 -13.55
CA ALA A 380 -0.95 -17.21 -12.44
C ALA A 380 -0.76 -18.12 -11.20
N GLY A 381 -1.68 -19.07 -10.97
CA GLY A 381 -1.55 -20.12 -9.95
C GLY A 381 -0.36 -21.04 -10.19
N ILE A 382 -0.20 -21.53 -11.42
CA ILE A 382 0.95 -22.34 -11.88
C ILE A 382 2.26 -21.62 -11.60
N GLY A 383 2.38 -20.37 -12.04
CA GLY A 383 3.58 -19.57 -11.81
C GLY A 383 3.85 -19.29 -10.33
N THR A 384 2.80 -19.12 -9.52
CA THR A 384 2.95 -18.95 -8.06
C THR A 384 3.59 -20.20 -7.43
N PHE A 385 3.13 -21.39 -7.78
CA PHE A 385 3.73 -22.65 -7.30
C PHE A 385 5.16 -22.82 -7.79
N LEU A 386 5.42 -22.54 -9.07
CA LEU A 386 6.76 -22.61 -9.66
C LEU A 386 7.79 -21.81 -8.88
N HIS A 387 7.42 -20.60 -8.43
CA HIS A 387 8.39 -19.70 -7.77
C HIS A 387 8.40 -19.85 -6.25
N THR A 388 7.26 -19.71 -5.60
CA THR A 388 7.20 -19.71 -4.14
C THR A 388 7.21 -21.12 -3.56
N GLY A 389 6.59 -22.07 -4.27
CA GLY A 389 6.54 -23.47 -3.85
C GLY A 389 7.80 -24.28 -4.18
N LEU A 390 8.48 -23.93 -5.28
CA LEU A 390 9.58 -24.74 -5.81
C LEU A 390 10.90 -23.95 -5.91
N LYS A 391 10.96 -22.89 -6.71
CA LYS A 391 12.20 -22.13 -6.97
C LYS A 391 12.81 -21.58 -5.67
N LEU A 392 12.04 -20.81 -4.90
CA LEU A 392 12.55 -20.14 -3.69
C LEU A 392 13.03 -21.17 -2.66
N PRO A 393 12.24 -22.19 -2.23
CA PRO A 393 12.74 -23.16 -1.25
C PRO A 393 13.88 -24.02 -1.78
N TYR A 394 13.86 -24.39 -3.06
CA TYR A 394 14.94 -25.20 -3.64
C TYR A 394 16.28 -24.46 -3.56
N PHE A 395 16.38 -23.25 -4.11
CA PHE A 395 17.63 -22.49 -4.14
C PHE A 395 18.03 -21.91 -2.78
N THR A 396 17.09 -21.71 -1.87
CA THR A 396 17.40 -21.24 -0.51
C THR A 396 17.87 -22.38 0.38
N PHE A 397 17.11 -23.47 0.43
CA PHE A 397 17.29 -24.51 1.45
C PHE A 397 17.98 -25.78 0.93
N PHE A 398 17.59 -26.24 -0.30
CA PHE A 398 17.95 -27.56 -0.82
C PHE A 398 19.02 -27.53 -1.91
N GLY A 399 19.41 -26.36 -2.40
CA GLY A 399 20.48 -26.21 -3.38
C GLY A 399 21.85 -26.66 -2.86
N PRO A 400 22.91 -26.56 -3.68
CA PRO A 400 24.28 -26.91 -3.26
C PRO A 400 24.67 -26.20 -1.97
N ASP A 401 25.31 -26.93 -1.04
CA ASP A 401 25.79 -26.34 0.22
C ASP A 401 26.96 -25.39 -0.05
N LYS A 402 26.80 -24.14 0.34
CA LYS A 402 27.81 -23.07 0.20
C LYS A 402 28.57 -22.79 1.48
N GLY A 403 28.45 -23.66 2.49
CA GLY A 403 29.14 -23.49 3.77
C GLY A 403 28.65 -22.30 4.59
N ILE A 404 27.39 -21.89 4.40
CA ILE A 404 26.81 -20.70 5.07
C ILE A 404 26.69 -20.95 6.57
N GLU A 405 27.23 -20.05 7.37
CA GLU A 405 26.99 -20.08 8.82
C GLU A 405 25.55 -19.65 9.13
N VAL A 406 24.89 -20.42 9.99
CA VAL A 406 23.52 -20.18 10.41
C VAL A 406 23.48 -19.90 11.91
N ARG A 407 23.11 -18.69 12.28
CA ARG A 407 22.94 -18.29 13.68
C ARG A 407 21.65 -18.88 14.26
N PRO A 408 21.61 -19.19 15.56
CA PRO A 408 20.39 -19.67 16.20
C PRO A 408 19.28 -18.61 16.15
N LEU A 409 18.06 -19.08 15.96
CA LEU A 409 16.88 -18.20 15.92
C LEU A 409 16.27 -18.07 17.33
N PRO A 410 15.74 -16.89 17.68
CA PRO A 410 14.91 -16.71 18.85
C PRO A 410 13.67 -17.61 18.81
N MET A 411 13.31 -18.24 19.92
CA MET A 411 12.19 -19.18 19.99
C MET A 411 10.85 -18.53 19.62
N ASN A 412 10.65 -17.26 19.96
CA ASN A 412 9.43 -16.53 19.63
C ASN A 412 9.18 -16.44 18.12
N MET A 413 10.23 -16.37 17.29
CA MET A 413 10.09 -16.41 15.84
C MET A 413 9.52 -17.75 15.37
N LEU A 414 10.03 -18.86 15.90
CA LEU A 414 9.57 -20.21 15.56
C LEU A 414 8.14 -20.47 16.05
N VAL A 415 7.79 -19.98 17.25
CA VAL A 415 6.42 -20.06 17.79
C VAL A 415 5.43 -19.32 16.89
N ALA A 416 5.74 -18.09 16.51
CA ALA A 416 4.87 -17.30 15.63
C ALA A 416 4.68 -17.97 14.26
N MET A 417 5.77 -18.50 13.67
CA MET A 417 5.71 -19.29 12.43
C MET A 417 4.85 -20.54 12.61
N GLY A 418 4.98 -21.23 13.73
CA GLY A 418 4.17 -22.41 14.06
C GLY A 418 2.67 -22.09 14.13
N VAL A 419 2.32 -20.96 14.78
CA VAL A 419 0.91 -20.48 14.82
C VAL A 419 0.41 -20.15 13.41
N GLY A 420 1.20 -19.43 12.59
CA GLY A 420 0.85 -19.12 11.22
C GLY A 420 0.64 -20.38 10.36
N ALA A 421 1.51 -21.37 10.51
CA ALA A 421 1.39 -22.65 9.81
C ALA A 421 0.13 -23.43 10.25
N LEU A 422 -0.13 -23.49 11.55
CA LEU A 422 -1.32 -24.11 12.10
C LEU A 422 -2.62 -23.48 11.55
N LEU A 423 -2.67 -22.15 11.49
CA LEU A 423 -3.81 -21.42 10.89
C LEU A 423 -3.99 -21.75 9.41
N CYS A 424 -2.92 -21.85 8.62
CA CYS A 424 -3.00 -22.24 7.22
C CYS A 424 -3.63 -23.63 7.04
N ILE A 425 -3.29 -24.58 7.90
CA ILE A 425 -3.79 -25.95 7.86
C ILE A 425 -5.24 -26.03 8.39
N ILE A 426 -5.52 -25.42 9.53
CA ILE A 426 -6.86 -25.47 10.15
C ILE A 426 -7.91 -24.89 9.21
N TYR A 427 -7.69 -23.69 8.64
CA TYR A 427 -8.65 -23.12 7.70
C TYR A 427 -8.73 -23.91 6.39
N GLY A 428 -7.65 -24.56 5.98
CA GLY A 428 -7.65 -25.43 4.81
C GLY A 428 -8.51 -26.69 5.02
N ILE A 429 -8.34 -27.37 6.16
CA ILE A 429 -9.07 -28.61 6.47
C ILE A 429 -10.53 -28.31 6.84
N PHE A 430 -10.79 -27.20 7.53
CA PHE A 430 -12.11 -26.79 8.01
C PHE A 430 -12.55 -25.45 7.37
N PRO A 431 -12.91 -25.42 6.08
CA PRO A 431 -13.28 -24.17 5.37
C PRO A 431 -14.44 -23.42 6.04
N SER A 432 -15.36 -24.14 6.69
CA SER A 432 -16.51 -23.56 7.40
C SER A 432 -16.13 -22.54 8.47
N LEU A 433 -14.95 -22.68 9.09
CA LEU A 433 -14.45 -21.70 10.06
C LEU A 433 -14.23 -20.32 9.44
N LEU A 434 -13.87 -20.25 8.15
CA LEU A 434 -13.73 -19.00 7.42
C LEU A 434 -15.05 -18.63 6.71
N TYR A 435 -15.68 -19.58 6.05
CA TYR A 435 -16.87 -19.32 5.21
C TYR A 435 -18.05 -18.78 6.01
N ASN A 436 -18.24 -19.25 7.25
CA ASN A 436 -19.28 -18.74 8.14
C ASN A 436 -19.08 -17.28 8.57
N LEU A 437 -17.89 -16.71 8.33
CA LEU A 437 -17.58 -15.29 8.61
C LEU A 437 -17.80 -14.41 7.39
N LEU A 438 -17.95 -14.98 6.18
CA LEU A 438 -18.01 -14.22 4.93
C LEU A 438 -19.30 -13.41 4.82
N PRO A 439 -19.23 -12.18 4.26
CA PRO A 439 -20.31 -11.21 4.35
C PRO A 439 -21.50 -11.47 3.41
N TYR A 440 -21.28 -12.16 2.28
CA TYR A 440 -22.31 -12.29 1.23
C TYR A 440 -23.01 -13.65 1.25
N GLY A 441 -22.59 -14.56 2.13
CA GLY A 441 -23.26 -15.84 2.41
C GLY A 441 -23.26 -16.81 1.23
N ALA A 442 -22.24 -16.74 0.35
CA ALA A 442 -22.14 -17.62 -0.81
C ALA A 442 -21.95 -19.09 -0.36
N GLN A 443 -22.81 -19.98 -0.85
CA GLN A 443 -22.67 -21.40 -0.61
C GLN A 443 -21.64 -21.98 -1.57
N TYR A 444 -20.53 -22.50 -1.04
CA TYR A 444 -19.43 -23.03 -1.84
C TYR A 444 -18.78 -24.27 -1.19
N GLN A 445 -18.49 -25.27 -2.02
CA GLN A 445 -17.80 -26.49 -1.60
C GLN A 445 -16.48 -26.61 -2.34
N PRO A 446 -15.34 -26.33 -1.69
CA PRO A 446 -14.03 -26.35 -2.35
C PRO A 446 -13.54 -27.79 -2.67
N TYR A 447 -13.93 -28.78 -1.87
CA TYR A 447 -13.45 -30.16 -1.96
C TYR A 447 -14.38 -31.05 -2.81
N THR A 448 -14.64 -30.62 -4.05
CA THR A 448 -15.21 -31.52 -5.08
C THR A 448 -14.08 -32.32 -5.72
N LEU A 449 -14.42 -33.49 -6.29
CA LEU A 449 -13.45 -34.33 -6.97
C LEU A 449 -12.78 -33.57 -8.13
N ASP A 450 -13.56 -32.80 -8.88
CA ASP A 450 -13.10 -32.00 -10.02
C ASP A 450 -12.09 -30.93 -9.56
N HIS A 451 -12.39 -30.14 -8.56
CA HIS A 451 -11.49 -29.09 -8.04
C HIS A 451 -10.17 -29.68 -7.51
N VAL A 452 -10.23 -30.82 -6.81
CA VAL A 452 -9.04 -31.46 -6.25
C VAL A 452 -8.18 -32.08 -7.36
N LEU A 453 -8.80 -32.75 -8.34
CA LEU A 453 -8.07 -33.35 -9.46
C LEU A 453 -7.42 -32.27 -10.33
N SER A 454 -8.19 -31.28 -10.81
CA SER A 454 -7.67 -30.19 -11.66
C SER A 454 -6.55 -29.43 -10.96
N GLY A 455 -6.73 -29.09 -9.68
CA GLY A 455 -5.69 -28.44 -8.90
C GLY A 455 -4.43 -29.29 -8.74
N THR A 456 -4.57 -30.60 -8.50
CA THR A 456 -3.45 -31.52 -8.32
C THR A 456 -2.70 -31.77 -9.63
N GLU A 457 -3.40 -31.90 -10.74
CA GLU A 457 -2.81 -32.03 -12.08
C GLU A 457 -1.92 -30.83 -12.43
N LEU A 458 -2.42 -29.60 -12.19
CA LEU A 458 -1.65 -28.37 -12.40
C LEU A 458 -0.38 -28.32 -11.53
N LEU A 459 -0.47 -28.76 -10.26
CA LEU A 459 0.67 -28.81 -9.35
C LEU A 459 1.70 -29.85 -9.79
N ILE A 460 1.28 -31.07 -10.16
CA ILE A 460 2.18 -32.13 -10.65
C ILE A 460 2.87 -31.69 -11.93
N GLY A 461 2.11 -31.18 -12.90
CA GLY A 461 2.65 -30.67 -14.16
C GLY A 461 3.69 -29.56 -13.95
N THR A 462 3.39 -28.63 -13.04
CA THR A 462 4.32 -27.55 -12.68
C THR A 462 5.57 -28.09 -11.99
N GLY A 463 5.43 -29.06 -11.09
CA GLY A 463 6.55 -29.73 -10.41
C GLY A 463 7.49 -30.41 -11.41
N LEU A 464 6.93 -31.13 -12.38
CA LEU A 464 7.70 -31.76 -13.46
C LEU A 464 8.42 -30.72 -14.32
N ALA A 465 7.71 -29.65 -14.72
CA ALA A 465 8.30 -28.56 -15.49
C ALA A 465 9.46 -27.89 -14.75
N PHE A 466 9.29 -27.64 -13.44
CA PHE A 466 10.36 -27.10 -12.60
C PHE A 466 11.59 -28.02 -12.58
N TRP A 467 11.39 -29.33 -12.40
CA TRP A 467 12.48 -30.30 -12.36
C TRP A 467 13.28 -30.31 -13.65
N LEU A 468 12.60 -30.26 -14.79
CA LEU A 468 13.23 -30.23 -16.11
C LEU A 468 13.94 -28.90 -16.42
N LEU A 469 13.44 -27.79 -15.89
CA LEU A 469 13.92 -26.43 -16.18
C LEU A 469 14.72 -25.79 -15.04
N ARG A 470 14.99 -26.53 -13.96
CA ARG A 470 15.57 -25.97 -12.71
C ARG A 470 16.85 -25.18 -12.95
N ASP A 471 17.74 -25.65 -13.84
CA ASP A 471 19.01 -25.00 -14.11
C ASP A 471 18.84 -23.65 -14.86
N LYS A 472 17.75 -23.53 -15.66
CA LYS A 472 17.37 -22.29 -16.34
C LYS A 472 16.65 -21.31 -15.42
N LEU A 473 15.99 -21.82 -14.38
CA LEU A 473 15.25 -21.04 -13.39
C LEU A 473 16.13 -20.54 -12.22
N ALA A 474 17.39 -20.96 -12.17
CA ALA A 474 18.37 -20.49 -11.20
C ALA A 474 18.46 -18.95 -11.23
N GLY A 475 18.59 -18.34 -10.06
CA GLY A 475 18.79 -16.90 -9.94
C GLY A 475 20.03 -16.44 -10.72
N LYS A 476 19.93 -15.30 -11.38
CA LYS A 476 21.07 -14.64 -12.03
C LYS A 476 21.33 -13.30 -11.36
N PRO A 477 22.60 -12.88 -11.21
CA PRO A 477 22.95 -11.57 -10.65
C PRO A 477 22.70 -10.45 -11.68
N THR A 478 21.46 -10.32 -12.12
CA THR A 478 21.02 -9.33 -13.11
C THR A 478 20.09 -8.29 -12.47
N ILE A 479 19.98 -7.12 -13.07
CA ILE A 479 19.00 -6.11 -12.71
C ILE A 479 17.69 -6.45 -13.43
N SER A 480 16.63 -6.65 -12.67
CA SER A 480 15.28 -6.79 -13.22
C SER A 480 14.72 -5.41 -13.55
N LEU A 481 14.43 -5.17 -14.84
CA LEU A 481 13.72 -3.96 -15.24
C LEU A 481 12.21 -4.16 -15.02
N ASP A 482 11.62 -3.17 -14.36
CA ASP A 482 10.19 -3.09 -14.11
C ASP A 482 9.62 -1.81 -14.75
N THR A 483 8.30 -1.66 -14.84
CA THR A 483 7.64 -0.48 -15.41
C THR A 483 8.01 0.82 -14.69
N ASP A 484 8.46 0.72 -13.45
CA ASP A 484 8.97 1.87 -12.69
C ASP A 484 10.19 2.54 -13.33
N TRP A 485 10.94 1.83 -14.18
CA TRP A 485 12.04 2.42 -14.94
C TRP A 485 11.58 3.63 -15.77
N PHE A 486 10.36 3.58 -16.35
CA PHE A 486 9.85 4.66 -17.19
C PHE A 486 9.65 5.97 -16.42
N TYR A 487 9.16 5.92 -15.19
CA TYR A 487 9.00 7.13 -14.40
C TYR A 487 10.24 7.49 -13.55
N ARG A 488 11.10 6.52 -13.25
CA ARG A 488 12.36 6.79 -12.52
C ARG A 488 13.44 7.41 -13.39
N ARG A 489 13.49 7.13 -14.67
CA ARG A 489 14.53 7.61 -15.59
C ARG A 489 14.00 8.63 -16.60
N PRO A 490 13.16 8.28 -17.58
CA PRO A 490 12.68 9.25 -18.55
C PRO A 490 11.86 10.37 -17.92
N LEU A 491 10.86 10.03 -17.08
CA LEU A 491 10.02 11.06 -16.47
C LEU A 491 10.80 11.95 -15.50
N ALA A 492 11.72 11.39 -14.71
CA ALA A 492 12.58 12.20 -13.84
C ALA A 492 13.46 13.18 -14.64
N ALA A 493 13.99 12.76 -15.80
CA ALA A 493 14.75 13.64 -16.68
C ALA A 493 13.87 14.76 -17.28
N VAL A 494 12.63 14.43 -17.67
CA VAL A 494 11.66 15.44 -18.15
C VAL A 494 11.31 16.41 -17.02
N THR A 495 11.00 15.90 -15.83
CA THR A 495 10.66 16.73 -14.67
C THR A 495 11.81 17.66 -14.29
N ALA A 496 13.05 17.18 -14.31
CA ALA A 496 14.22 18.02 -14.06
C ALA A 496 14.31 19.17 -15.07
N ARG A 497 14.15 18.89 -16.37
CA ARG A 497 14.14 19.93 -17.41
C ARG A 497 13.01 20.95 -17.24
N VAL A 498 11.81 20.49 -16.86
CA VAL A 498 10.67 21.38 -16.58
C VAL A 498 10.97 22.27 -15.38
N ILE A 499 11.51 21.71 -14.30
CA ILE A 499 11.93 22.50 -13.12
C ILE A 499 13.00 23.52 -13.48
N ASP A 500 14.01 23.13 -14.26
CA ASP A 500 15.06 24.03 -14.70
C ASP A 500 14.49 25.16 -15.60
N GLY A 501 13.55 24.83 -16.48
CA GLY A 501 12.81 25.81 -17.28
C GLY A 501 11.99 26.79 -16.43
N VAL A 502 11.28 26.29 -15.41
CA VAL A 502 10.52 27.14 -14.48
C VAL A 502 11.45 28.04 -13.66
N ARG A 503 12.59 27.53 -13.21
CA ARG A 503 13.61 28.33 -12.52
C ARG A 503 14.15 29.44 -13.41
N ALA A 504 14.52 29.12 -14.65
CA ALA A 504 15.01 30.10 -15.60
C ALA A 504 13.97 31.21 -15.89
N LEU A 505 12.69 30.82 -16.04
CA LEU A 505 11.58 31.79 -16.16
C LEU A 505 11.44 32.66 -14.90
N GLY A 506 11.58 32.06 -13.72
CA GLY A 506 11.55 32.78 -12.44
C GLY A 506 12.70 33.78 -12.32
N GLU A 507 13.91 33.42 -12.76
CA GLU A 507 15.07 34.32 -12.79
C GLU A 507 14.85 35.49 -13.74
N VAL A 508 14.33 35.23 -14.96
CA VAL A 508 13.98 36.28 -15.92
C VAL A 508 12.91 37.21 -15.34
N ALA A 509 11.85 36.65 -14.73
CA ALA A 509 10.79 37.44 -14.11
C ALA A 509 11.33 38.29 -12.92
N SER A 510 12.23 37.75 -12.12
CA SER A 510 12.86 38.48 -11.01
C SER A 510 13.76 39.60 -11.49
N THR A 511 14.51 39.37 -12.56
CA THR A 511 15.38 40.37 -13.19
C THR A 511 14.52 41.50 -13.79
N LEU A 512 13.47 41.15 -14.57
CA LEU A 512 12.56 42.14 -15.12
C LEU A 512 11.89 42.99 -14.01
N ARG A 513 11.45 42.32 -12.93
CA ARG A 513 10.90 43.05 -11.77
C ARG A 513 11.90 43.98 -11.14
N ALA A 514 13.15 43.54 -10.94
CA ALA A 514 14.21 44.36 -10.38
C ALA A 514 14.50 45.58 -11.27
N THR A 515 14.63 45.36 -12.58
CA THR A 515 14.87 46.45 -13.56
C THR A 515 13.70 47.46 -13.55
N LEU A 516 12.45 46.98 -13.60
CA LEU A 516 11.28 47.84 -13.55
C LEU A 516 11.18 48.64 -12.23
N VAL A 517 11.50 48.02 -11.11
CA VAL A 517 11.51 48.69 -9.81
C VAL A 517 12.61 49.74 -9.77
N ASP A 518 13.79 49.45 -10.30
CA ASP A 518 14.93 50.36 -10.35
C ASP A 518 14.68 51.56 -11.29
N GLU A 519 14.10 51.29 -12.47
CA GLU A 519 13.67 52.35 -13.39
C GLU A 519 12.58 53.22 -12.78
N LEU A 520 11.56 52.63 -12.14
CA LEU A 520 10.53 53.38 -11.44
C LEU A 520 11.10 54.18 -10.27
N TRP A 521 12.04 53.61 -9.51
CA TRP A 521 12.71 54.30 -8.41
C TRP A 521 13.55 55.49 -8.92
N THR A 522 14.31 55.30 -10.00
CA THR A 522 15.10 56.36 -10.65
C THR A 522 14.19 57.46 -11.20
N PHE A 523 13.07 57.06 -11.84
CA PHE A 523 12.06 58.02 -12.31
C PHE A 523 11.42 58.82 -11.16
N THR A 524 11.17 58.21 -10.00
CA THR A 524 10.63 58.93 -8.84
C THR A 524 11.61 59.90 -8.21
N GLN A 525 12.91 59.58 -8.28
CA GLN A 525 13.99 60.46 -7.77
C GLN A 525 14.38 61.56 -8.74
N GLN A 526 14.36 61.27 -10.05
CA GLN A 526 14.75 62.19 -11.11
C GLN A 526 13.75 62.18 -12.26
N PRO A 527 12.52 62.68 -12.07
CA PRO A 527 11.47 62.61 -13.08
C PRO A 527 11.82 63.35 -14.39
N THR A 528 12.76 64.27 -14.32
CA THR A 528 13.26 65.04 -15.51
C THR A 528 14.27 64.29 -16.35
N SER A 529 14.91 63.24 -15.83
CA SER A 529 15.90 62.45 -16.57
C SER A 529 15.29 61.70 -17.78
N ALA A 530 13.97 61.37 -17.72
CA ALA A 530 13.26 60.73 -18.82
C ALA A 530 12.85 61.73 -19.95
N LEU A 531 12.99 63.00 -19.72
CA LEU A 531 12.59 64.04 -20.65
C LEU A 531 13.78 64.66 -21.42
N ASP A 532 14.94 64.12 -21.46
CA ASP A 532 16.17 64.55 -22.15
C ASP A 532 16.06 65.98 -22.71
N VAL A 533 15.71 66.91 -21.83
CA VAL A 533 15.61 68.32 -22.16
C VAL A 533 16.97 68.90 -21.81
N GLY A 534 17.90 68.79 -22.74
CA GLY A 534 19.34 69.14 -22.63
C GLY A 534 19.65 70.49 -21.96
N GLN A 535 19.20 70.69 -20.74
CA GLN A 535 19.56 71.81 -19.91
C GLN A 535 20.50 71.36 -18.80
N ASP A 536 21.71 71.86 -18.88
CA ASP A 536 22.67 71.74 -17.78
C ASP A 536 22.09 72.40 -16.51
N PRO A 537 21.98 71.68 -15.36
CA PRO A 537 21.50 72.23 -14.10
C PRO A 537 22.28 73.44 -13.59
N HIS A 538 23.45 73.67 -14.17
CA HIS A 538 24.34 74.78 -13.85
C HIS A 538 24.29 75.92 -14.91
N SER A 539 23.38 75.85 -15.90
CA SER A 539 23.19 76.96 -16.83
C SER A 539 22.44 78.12 -16.16
N GLU A 540 22.80 79.35 -16.50
CA GLU A 540 22.14 80.58 -15.97
C GLU A 540 20.63 80.66 -16.24
N ASP A 541 20.10 79.84 -17.20
CA ASP A 541 18.69 79.73 -17.57
C ASP A 541 17.99 78.53 -16.91
N TYR A 542 18.58 77.83 -15.96
CA TYR A 542 17.95 76.72 -15.26
C TYR A 542 16.84 77.20 -14.31
N ASP A 543 15.59 76.91 -14.64
CA ASP A 543 14.44 77.16 -13.77
C ASP A 543 14.03 75.85 -13.06
N PRO A 544 14.35 75.69 -11.75
CA PRO A 544 14.04 74.47 -11.00
C PRO A 544 12.52 74.20 -10.88
N TYR A 545 11.68 75.19 -11.18
CA TYR A 545 10.23 75.04 -11.08
C TYR A 545 9.54 74.75 -12.42
N ARG A 546 10.24 74.80 -13.53
CA ARG A 546 9.70 74.63 -14.91
C ARG A 546 8.98 73.30 -15.10
N PHE A 547 9.37 72.26 -14.36
CA PHE A 547 8.82 70.91 -14.47
C PHE A 547 8.04 70.50 -13.21
N HIS A 548 7.76 71.42 -12.28
CA HIS A 548 6.84 71.13 -11.18
C HIS A 548 5.43 70.94 -11.73
N HIS A 549 5.00 69.64 -11.71
CA HIS A 549 3.57 69.39 -11.95
C HIS A 549 2.73 70.10 -10.91
N PRO A 550 1.63 70.74 -11.31
CA PRO A 550 0.68 71.32 -10.35
C PRO A 550 0.21 70.21 -9.40
N ILE A 551 0.16 70.55 -8.13
CA ILE A 551 -0.25 69.59 -7.08
C ILE A 551 -1.52 68.82 -7.46
N GLY A 552 -2.43 69.48 -8.21
CA GLY A 552 -3.65 68.87 -8.75
C GLY A 552 -3.40 67.72 -9.75
N ALA A 553 -2.31 67.77 -10.55
CA ALA A 553 -1.97 66.67 -11.45
C ALA A 553 -1.42 65.44 -10.70
N THR A 554 -0.64 65.66 -9.67
CA THR A 554 -0.12 64.59 -8.81
C THR A 554 -1.27 63.90 -8.04
N VAL A 555 -2.16 64.71 -7.46
CA VAL A 555 -3.39 64.20 -6.78
C VAL A 555 -4.29 63.43 -7.75
N PHE A 556 -4.43 63.89 -9.00
CA PHE A 556 -5.20 63.20 -10.01
C PHE A 556 -4.62 61.80 -10.32
N TRP A 557 -3.33 61.67 -10.53
CA TRP A 557 -2.68 60.38 -10.78
C TRP A 557 -2.74 59.42 -9.59
N VAL A 558 -2.62 59.92 -8.39
CA VAL A 558 -2.82 59.13 -7.15
C VAL A 558 -4.26 58.62 -7.07
N ALA A 559 -5.25 59.48 -7.39
CA ALA A 559 -6.67 59.08 -7.40
C ALA A 559 -6.94 58.02 -8.48
N VAL A 560 -6.38 58.16 -9.70
CA VAL A 560 -6.46 57.15 -10.76
C VAL A 560 -5.86 55.83 -10.30
N TYR A 561 -4.71 55.84 -9.68
CA TYR A 561 -4.09 54.64 -9.10
C TYR A 561 -5.02 53.94 -8.10
N PHE A 562 -5.61 54.67 -7.15
CA PHE A 562 -6.55 54.12 -6.20
C PHE A 562 -7.81 53.54 -6.85
N VAL A 563 -8.34 54.20 -7.89
CA VAL A 563 -9.50 53.69 -8.63
C VAL A 563 -9.12 52.36 -9.35
N VAL A 564 -7.98 52.30 -10.01
CA VAL A 564 -7.51 51.09 -10.69
C VAL A 564 -7.31 49.94 -9.71
N VAL A 565 -6.67 50.17 -8.58
CA VAL A 565 -6.49 49.17 -7.52
C VAL A 565 -7.84 48.72 -6.96
N ALA A 566 -8.77 49.65 -6.70
CA ALA A 566 -10.10 49.31 -6.21
C ALA A 566 -10.91 48.47 -7.23
N VAL A 567 -10.82 48.80 -8.51
CA VAL A 567 -11.47 48.01 -9.59
C VAL A 567 -10.87 46.61 -9.66
N ILE A 568 -9.55 46.47 -9.59
CA ILE A 568 -8.88 45.16 -9.61
C ILE A 568 -9.27 44.31 -8.37
N THR A 569 -9.39 44.95 -7.18
CA THR A 569 -9.77 44.25 -5.95
C THR A 569 -11.26 43.89 -5.88
N LEU A 570 -12.12 44.58 -6.61
CA LEU A 570 -13.55 44.27 -6.67
C LEU A 570 -13.90 43.21 -7.71
N TYR A 571 -13.00 42.97 -8.68
CA TYR A 571 -13.19 41.96 -9.75
C TYR A 571 -12.46 40.62 -9.47
N ASN A 572 -11.62 40.53 -8.44
CA ASN A 572 -11.06 39.30 -7.88
C ASN A 572 -11.79 38.91 -6.59
#